data_279b29c1aec7cd4ae813d9123af7f1a4
#
_entry.id   279b29c1aec7cd4ae813d9123af7f1a4
#
_cell.length_a   1.000
_cell.length_b   1.000
_cell.length_c   1.000
_cell.angle_alpha   90.00
_cell.angle_beta   90.00
_cell.angle_gamma   90.00
#
_symmetry.space_group_name_H-M   'P 1'
#
loop_
_entity.id
_entity.type
_entity.pdbx_description
1 polymer ?
#
loop_
_entity_poly.entity_id
_entity_poly.type
_entity_poly.pdbx_seq_one_letter_code
_entity_poly.pdbx_strand_id
1 'polypeptide(L)'
;MQNLFYYRNYFIALLISFLIMPLTTFAESFDRNGGEYDAMHVADPKYLIEDVIYDVIRTIRRDRERYEDNKAEVNELVKEKIMPHVDVAKMSTLILNRNRHKFTEEQFTEFIYLFENITIHSYAMYILEYKDSYSLHFRNTRFNDTRTTATVHMILKLEQNRKVDTHFALYYDINNATWKIFNLAFEGINYGLVYRNSYNEIIKNRGVD
;
A
#
# COMPACT_ATOMS: atom_id res chain seq x y z
N MET A 1 1.54 -21.59 -21.04
CA MET A 1 0.94 -21.74 -19.70
C MET A 1 1.91 -22.14 -18.58
N GLN A 2 3.12 -22.66 -18.87
CA GLN A 2 4.10 -23.08 -17.83
C GLN A 2 4.93 -21.93 -17.22
N ASN A 3 5.08 -20.78 -17.88
CA ASN A 3 5.92 -19.69 -17.38
C ASN A 3 5.29 -18.81 -16.29
N LEU A 4 3.95 -18.79 -16.16
CA LEU A 4 3.26 -18.01 -15.13
C LEU A 4 3.42 -18.63 -13.72
N PHE A 5 3.53 -19.96 -13.64
CA PHE A 5 3.79 -20.68 -12.40
C PHE A 5 5.21 -20.50 -11.87
N TYR A 6 6.18 -20.27 -12.77
CA TYR A 6 7.58 -20.08 -12.41
C TYR A 6 7.80 -18.74 -11.72
N TYR A 7 7.19 -17.67 -12.22
CA TYR A 7 7.29 -16.34 -11.59
C TYR A 7 6.55 -16.24 -10.25
N ARG A 8 5.47 -16.99 -10.07
CA ARG A 8 4.75 -17.09 -8.78
C ARG A 8 5.62 -17.67 -7.66
N ASN A 9 6.46 -18.66 -7.97
CA ASN A 9 7.36 -19.28 -6.99
C ASN A 9 8.61 -18.43 -6.70
N TYR A 10 9.10 -17.64 -7.66
CA TYR A 10 10.21 -16.71 -7.42
C TYR A 10 9.79 -15.51 -6.57
N PHE A 11 8.57 -15.01 -6.74
CA PHE A 11 8.04 -13.94 -5.89
C PHE A 11 7.81 -14.41 -4.44
N ILE A 12 7.39 -15.66 -4.26
CA ILE A 12 7.27 -16.30 -2.94
C ILE A 12 8.66 -16.63 -2.35
N ALA A 13 9.65 -16.99 -3.16
CA ALA A 13 11.01 -17.31 -2.70
C ALA A 13 11.82 -16.07 -2.32
N LEU A 14 11.58 -14.91 -2.95
CA LEU A 14 12.18 -13.63 -2.56
C LEU A 14 11.62 -13.10 -1.22
N LEU A 15 10.45 -13.60 -0.81
CA LEU A 15 9.76 -13.31 0.45
C LEU A 15 10.33 -14.06 1.67
N ILE A 16 11.11 -15.13 1.48
CA ILE A 16 11.51 -16.03 2.58
C ILE A 16 12.89 -15.69 3.17
N SER A 17 13.70 -14.84 2.57
CA SER A 17 15.12 -14.68 2.98
C SER A 17 15.45 -13.49 3.89
N PHE A 18 14.47 -12.74 4.44
CA PHE A 18 14.76 -11.70 5.42
C PHE A 18 13.91 -11.82 6.68
N LEU A 19 14.40 -12.63 7.59
CA LEU A 19 13.85 -12.83 8.93
C LEU A 19 14.32 -11.70 9.87
N ILE A 20 13.36 -11.16 10.65
CA ILE A 20 13.49 -10.52 11.96
C ILE A 20 14.02 -9.08 11.98
N MET A 21 13.09 -8.12 11.99
CA MET A 21 13.25 -6.85 12.69
C MET A 21 11.93 -6.44 13.37
N PRO A 22 11.96 -5.96 14.62
CA PRO A 22 10.73 -5.67 15.36
C PRO A 22 9.99 -4.45 14.81
N LEU A 23 8.69 -4.56 14.73
CA LEU A 23 7.71 -3.60 14.19
C LEU A 23 7.61 -2.26 14.96
N THR A 24 8.37 -2.07 16.02
CA THR A 24 8.16 -0.98 16.99
C THR A 24 8.80 0.35 16.63
N THR A 25 9.67 0.43 15.63
CA THR A 25 10.47 1.64 15.36
C THR A 25 9.95 2.55 14.26
N PHE A 26 8.84 2.23 13.59
CA PHE A 26 8.40 2.98 12.42
C PHE A 26 7.42 4.13 12.72
N ALA A 27 6.78 4.14 13.88
CA ALA A 27 5.86 5.21 14.28
C ALA A 27 6.59 6.45 14.85
N GLU A 28 7.80 6.27 15.40
CA GLU A 28 8.47 7.34 16.18
C GLU A 28 9.31 8.32 15.35
N SER A 29 9.59 8.06 14.09
CA SER A 29 10.52 8.91 13.32
C SER A 29 9.87 10.09 12.56
N PHE A 30 8.57 10.30 12.66
CA PHE A 30 7.86 11.27 11.81
C PHE A 30 7.26 12.49 12.52
N ASP A 31 7.42 12.60 13.84
CA ASP A 31 6.88 13.74 14.58
C ASP A 31 7.99 14.74 14.95
N ARG A 32 8.27 15.70 14.07
CA ARG A 32 9.11 16.88 14.39
C ARG A 32 8.47 18.24 14.10
N ASN A 33 7.19 18.29 13.79
CA ASN A 33 6.47 19.58 13.71
C ASN A 33 5.24 19.50 14.61
N GLY A 34 5.47 19.68 15.91
CA GLY A 34 4.42 19.82 16.92
C GLY A 34 3.60 21.08 16.70
N GLY A 35 2.56 20.98 15.92
CA GLY A 35 1.40 21.86 16.02
C GLY A 35 0.43 21.22 17.00
N GLU A 36 0.06 21.97 18.03
CA GLU A 36 -0.98 21.61 19.01
C GLU A 36 -2.32 21.51 18.27
N TYR A 37 -2.63 20.34 17.71
CA TYR A 37 -3.94 20.06 17.14
C TYR A 37 -4.83 19.55 18.23
N ASP A 38 -5.83 20.39 18.57
CA ASP A 38 -6.98 19.97 19.38
C ASP A 38 -7.45 18.60 18.88
N ALA A 39 -7.68 17.64 19.78
CA ALA A 39 -8.02 16.25 19.46
C ALA A 39 -9.36 16.20 18.68
N MET A 40 -9.30 16.55 17.41
CA MET A 40 -10.44 16.56 16.49
C MET A 40 -11.04 15.15 16.47
N HIS A 41 -12.34 15.06 16.56
CA HIS A 41 -13.11 13.84 16.28
C HIS A 41 -12.98 13.45 14.81
N VAL A 42 -11.77 13.01 14.45
CA VAL A 42 -11.52 12.48 13.12
C VAL A 42 -12.06 11.07 13.06
N ALA A 43 -12.87 10.77 12.05
CA ALA A 43 -13.41 9.43 11.85
C ALA A 43 -12.29 8.39 11.79
N ASP A 44 -12.53 7.21 12.36
CA ASP A 44 -11.54 6.11 12.34
C ASP A 44 -11.24 5.72 10.88
N PRO A 45 -9.95 5.77 10.44
CA PRO A 45 -9.55 5.42 9.08
C PRO A 45 -9.87 3.98 8.68
N LYS A 46 -10.20 3.13 9.66
CA LYS A 46 -10.68 1.78 9.40
C LYS A 46 -11.91 1.80 8.48
N TYR A 47 -12.85 2.72 8.70
CA TYR A 47 -14.06 2.81 7.88
C TYR A 47 -13.73 3.18 6.43
N LEU A 48 -12.76 4.08 6.20
CA LEU A 48 -12.28 4.37 4.85
C LEU A 48 -11.76 3.11 4.15
N ILE A 49 -10.90 2.34 4.83
CA ILE A 49 -10.33 1.11 4.26
C ILE A 49 -11.42 0.07 4.01
N GLU A 50 -12.36 -0.09 4.94
CA GLU A 50 -13.52 -0.98 4.78
C GLU A 50 -14.35 -0.61 3.54
N ASP A 51 -14.73 0.65 3.42
CA ASP A 51 -15.56 1.14 2.33
C ASP A 51 -14.89 0.95 0.97
N VAL A 52 -13.61 1.30 0.85
CA VAL A 52 -12.83 1.15 -0.39
C VAL A 52 -12.74 -0.32 -0.79
N ILE A 53 -12.36 -1.20 0.15
CA ILE A 53 -12.19 -2.62 -0.16
C ILE A 53 -13.53 -3.28 -0.51
N TYR A 54 -14.58 -3.02 0.25
CA TYR A 54 -15.89 -3.59 -0.05
C TYR A 54 -16.50 -3.04 -1.34
N ASP A 55 -16.22 -1.78 -1.70
CA ASP A 55 -16.68 -1.24 -2.97
C ASP A 55 -15.99 -1.92 -4.16
N VAL A 56 -14.68 -2.12 -4.07
CA VAL A 56 -13.90 -2.87 -5.08
C VAL A 56 -14.42 -4.31 -5.21
N ILE A 57 -14.60 -5.01 -4.08
CA ILE A 57 -15.11 -6.39 -4.08
C ILE A 57 -16.51 -6.46 -4.72
N ARG A 58 -17.43 -5.57 -4.36
CA ARG A 58 -18.78 -5.52 -4.95
C ARG A 58 -18.73 -5.29 -6.45
N THR A 59 -17.85 -4.38 -6.90
CA THR A 59 -17.71 -4.06 -8.32
C THR A 59 -17.18 -5.26 -9.10
N ILE A 60 -16.11 -5.91 -8.61
CA ILE A 60 -15.57 -7.12 -9.25
C ILE A 60 -16.60 -8.27 -9.28
N ARG A 61 -17.35 -8.48 -8.19
CA ARG A 61 -18.35 -9.55 -8.15
C ARG A 61 -19.46 -9.34 -9.18
N ARG A 62 -19.93 -8.09 -9.32
CA ARG A 62 -21.00 -7.76 -10.26
C ARG A 62 -20.60 -7.98 -11.71
N ASP A 63 -19.37 -7.61 -12.07
CA ASP A 63 -18.90 -7.54 -13.44
C ASP A 63 -17.67 -8.47 -13.68
N ARG A 64 -17.60 -9.62 -12.98
CA ARG A 64 -16.41 -10.51 -12.94
C ARG A 64 -15.94 -10.92 -14.32
N GLU A 65 -16.83 -11.44 -15.18
CA GLU A 65 -16.48 -11.89 -16.52
C GLU A 65 -15.80 -10.78 -17.33
N ARG A 66 -16.34 -9.54 -17.25
CA ARG A 66 -15.75 -8.37 -17.90
C ARG A 66 -14.31 -8.11 -17.48
N TYR A 67 -14.02 -8.20 -16.19
CA TYR A 67 -12.68 -7.95 -15.66
C TYR A 67 -11.71 -9.11 -15.91
N GLU A 68 -12.19 -10.34 -15.98
CA GLU A 68 -11.39 -11.52 -16.36
C GLU A 68 -11.01 -11.48 -17.83
N ASP A 69 -11.91 -11.04 -18.70
CA ASP A 69 -11.69 -10.90 -20.14
C ASP A 69 -10.80 -9.69 -20.49
N ASN A 70 -10.93 -8.58 -19.75
CA ASN A 70 -10.18 -7.35 -20.00
C ASN A 70 -9.44 -6.85 -18.75
N LYS A 71 -8.23 -7.38 -18.56
CA LYS A 71 -7.36 -7.02 -17.42
C LYS A 71 -6.97 -5.53 -17.37
N ALA A 72 -7.02 -4.81 -18.48
CA ALA A 72 -6.77 -3.36 -18.49
C ALA A 72 -7.85 -2.61 -17.71
N GLU A 73 -9.08 -3.10 -17.70
CA GLU A 73 -10.17 -2.49 -16.93
C GLU A 73 -10.01 -2.64 -15.42
N VAL A 74 -9.27 -3.66 -14.98
CA VAL A 74 -8.92 -3.79 -13.54
C VAL A 74 -7.96 -2.67 -13.13
N ASN A 75 -7.02 -2.28 -13.99
CA ASN A 75 -6.14 -1.14 -13.71
C ASN A 75 -6.95 0.16 -13.58
N GLU A 76 -7.93 0.37 -14.46
CA GLU A 76 -8.80 1.54 -14.37
C GLU A 76 -9.67 1.51 -13.11
N LEU A 77 -10.17 0.33 -12.71
CA LEU A 77 -10.87 0.18 -11.43
C LEU A 77 -10.00 0.57 -10.24
N VAL A 78 -8.72 0.13 -10.22
CA VAL A 78 -7.76 0.49 -9.17
C VAL A 78 -7.53 2.00 -9.15
N LYS A 79 -7.31 2.62 -10.32
CA LYS A 79 -7.13 4.07 -10.45
C LYS A 79 -8.34 4.85 -9.93
N GLU A 80 -9.54 4.39 -10.25
CA GLU A 80 -10.78 5.08 -9.87
C GLU A 80 -11.11 4.89 -8.38
N LYS A 81 -10.97 3.67 -7.86
CA LYS A 81 -11.49 3.31 -6.53
C LYS A 81 -10.45 3.32 -5.42
N ILE A 82 -9.19 3.03 -5.71
CA ILE A 82 -8.13 2.87 -4.70
C ILE A 82 -7.20 4.08 -4.69
N MET A 83 -6.69 4.49 -5.86
CA MET A 83 -5.66 5.53 -5.93
C MET A 83 -6.06 6.88 -5.36
N PRO A 84 -7.32 7.34 -5.38
CA PRO A 84 -7.74 8.57 -4.71
C PRO A 84 -7.47 8.57 -3.19
N HIS A 85 -7.33 7.39 -2.59
CA HIS A 85 -7.06 7.23 -1.15
C HIS A 85 -5.59 7.00 -0.83
N VAL A 86 -4.71 6.93 -1.86
CA VAL A 86 -3.27 6.69 -1.72
C VAL A 86 -2.49 7.98 -2.01
N ASP A 87 -1.54 8.31 -1.14
CA ASP A 87 -0.57 9.38 -1.39
C ASP A 87 0.72 8.81 -1.97
N VAL A 88 0.74 8.67 -3.29
CA VAL A 88 1.89 8.13 -4.03
C VAL A 88 3.12 9.03 -3.90
N ALA A 89 2.94 10.35 -3.83
CA ALA A 89 4.04 11.30 -3.67
C ALA A 89 4.73 11.13 -2.32
N LYS A 90 3.95 10.98 -1.25
CA LYS A 90 4.47 10.69 0.09
C LYS A 90 5.14 9.32 0.14
N MET A 91 4.54 8.28 -0.46
CA MET A 91 5.17 6.96 -0.59
C MET A 91 6.51 7.06 -1.32
N SER A 92 6.57 7.75 -2.45
CA SER A 92 7.78 7.97 -3.24
C SER A 92 8.86 8.69 -2.44
N THR A 93 8.49 9.73 -1.69
CA THR A 93 9.41 10.46 -0.80
C THR A 93 10.01 9.53 0.27
N LEU A 94 9.20 8.68 0.88
CA LEU A 94 9.64 7.71 1.89
C LEU A 94 10.54 6.62 1.30
N ILE A 95 10.23 6.18 0.09
CA ILE A 95 11.00 5.17 -0.64
C ILE A 95 12.37 5.73 -1.03
N LEU A 96 12.42 6.89 -1.67
CA LEU A 96 13.68 7.53 -2.05
C LEU A 96 14.48 8.00 -0.84
N ASN A 97 13.82 8.44 0.23
CA ASN A 97 14.43 8.85 1.49
C ASN A 97 15.61 9.83 1.26
N ARG A 98 16.82 9.45 1.69
CA ARG A 98 18.02 10.27 1.50
C ARG A 98 18.40 10.52 0.04
N ASN A 99 17.95 9.69 -0.89
CA ASN A 99 18.25 9.87 -2.30
C ASN A 99 17.31 10.89 -2.99
N ARG A 100 16.19 11.32 -2.34
CA ARG A 100 15.26 12.29 -2.93
C ARG A 100 15.96 13.57 -3.42
N HIS A 101 16.99 14.05 -2.69
CA HIS A 101 17.74 15.26 -3.05
C HIS A 101 18.59 15.13 -4.33
N LYS A 102 18.80 13.91 -4.84
CA LYS A 102 19.53 13.66 -6.10
C LYS A 102 18.63 13.83 -7.32
N PHE A 103 17.31 13.90 -7.14
CA PHE A 103 16.33 14.04 -8.18
C PHE A 103 15.98 15.52 -8.38
N THR A 104 15.89 15.97 -9.63
CA THR A 104 15.20 17.23 -9.94
C THR A 104 13.71 17.07 -9.67
N GLU A 105 12.95 18.18 -9.68
CA GLU A 105 11.49 18.11 -9.50
C GLU A 105 10.80 17.36 -10.66
N GLU A 106 11.32 17.51 -11.87
CA GLU A 106 10.84 16.80 -13.05
C GLU A 106 11.07 15.29 -12.93
N GLN A 107 12.31 14.88 -12.58
CA GLN A 107 12.65 13.47 -12.36
C GLN A 107 11.83 12.86 -11.21
N PHE A 108 11.57 13.63 -10.16
CA PHE A 108 10.73 13.16 -9.06
C PHE A 108 9.27 12.99 -9.47
N THR A 109 8.73 13.92 -10.26
CA THR A 109 7.38 13.83 -10.81
C THR A 109 7.24 12.61 -11.71
N GLU A 110 8.23 12.36 -12.56
CA GLU A 110 8.27 11.16 -13.39
C GLU A 110 8.36 9.89 -12.55
N PHE A 111 9.20 9.88 -11.51
CA PHE A 111 9.28 8.74 -10.58
C PHE A 111 7.94 8.43 -9.93
N ILE A 112 7.20 9.45 -9.45
CA ILE A 112 5.85 9.29 -8.87
C ILE A 112 4.93 8.62 -9.89
N TYR A 113 4.90 9.14 -11.11
CA TYR A 113 4.05 8.61 -12.19
C TYR A 113 4.38 7.15 -12.53
N LEU A 114 5.66 6.83 -12.69
CA LEU A 114 6.12 5.47 -12.98
C LEU A 114 5.84 4.52 -11.82
N PHE A 115 6.08 4.96 -10.59
CA PHE A 115 5.82 4.17 -9.38
C PHE A 115 4.34 3.88 -9.19
N GLU A 116 3.47 4.86 -9.46
CA GLU A 116 2.02 4.68 -9.47
C GLU A 116 1.59 3.61 -10.47
N ASN A 117 2.04 3.72 -11.72
CA ASN A 117 1.69 2.76 -12.77
C ASN A 117 2.19 1.34 -12.46
N ILE A 118 3.42 1.19 -11.95
CA ILE A 118 3.96 -0.10 -11.51
C ILE A 118 3.11 -0.67 -10.39
N THR A 119 2.74 0.15 -9.41
CA THR A 119 1.91 -0.26 -8.28
C THR A 119 0.54 -0.75 -8.74
N ILE A 120 -0.14 0.02 -9.57
CA ILE A 120 -1.44 -0.36 -10.13
C ILE A 120 -1.35 -1.70 -10.88
N HIS A 121 -0.39 -1.81 -11.80
CA HIS A 121 -0.21 -3.02 -12.62
C HIS A 121 0.12 -4.27 -11.79
N SER A 122 0.95 -4.09 -10.75
CA SER A 122 1.39 -5.20 -9.90
C SER A 122 0.27 -5.74 -9.02
N TYR A 123 -0.62 -4.86 -8.53
CA TYR A 123 -1.64 -5.25 -7.56
C TYR A 123 -3.03 -5.49 -8.14
N ALA A 124 -3.35 -4.93 -9.32
CA ALA A 124 -4.65 -5.10 -9.96
C ALA A 124 -5.03 -6.59 -10.14
N MET A 125 -4.07 -7.43 -10.50
CA MET A 125 -4.32 -8.86 -10.71
C MET A 125 -4.70 -9.63 -9.45
N TYR A 126 -4.21 -9.19 -8.27
CA TYR A 126 -4.58 -9.85 -7.00
C TYR A 126 -6.04 -9.61 -6.61
N ILE A 127 -6.63 -8.52 -7.09
CA ILE A 127 -8.05 -8.20 -6.85
C ILE A 127 -8.96 -9.25 -7.51
N LEU A 128 -8.58 -9.73 -8.69
CA LEU A 128 -9.34 -10.79 -9.40
C LEU A 128 -9.21 -12.17 -8.72
N GLU A 129 -8.17 -12.39 -7.93
CA GLU A 129 -8.01 -13.63 -7.19
C GLU A 129 -8.92 -13.72 -5.95
N TYR A 130 -9.61 -12.62 -5.60
CA TYR A 130 -10.54 -12.63 -4.48
C TYR A 130 -11.70 -13.59 -4.73
N LYS A 131 -11.97 -14.46 -3.76
CA LYS A 131 -13.06 -15.45 -3.80
C LYS A 131 -14.13 -15.14 -2.76
N ASP A 132 -15.34 -15.55 -3.04
CA ASP A 132 -16.48 -15.36 -2.13
C ASP A 132 -16.34 -16.13 -0.81
N SER A 133 -15.54 -17.21 -0.80
CA SER A 133 -15.18 -17.96 0.40
C SER A 133 -14.21 -17.22 1.33
N TYR A 134 -13.61 -16.11 0.88
CA TYR A 134 -12.70 -15.30 1.69
C TYR A 134 -13.47 -14.36 2.61
N SER A 135 -12.92 -14.06 3.78
CA SER A 135 -13.50 -13.09 4.71
C SER A 135 -12.48 -12.09 5.22
N LEU A 136 -12.92 -10.84 5.39
CA LEU A 136 -12.12 -9.73 5.88
C LEU A 136 -12.44 -9.49 7.36
N HIS A 137 -11.41 -9.34 8.16
CA HIS A 137 -11.52 -9.04 9.58
C HIS A 137 -10.63 -7.84 9.92
N PHE A 138 -11.25 -6.76 10.33
CA PHE A 138 -10.55 -5.56 10.76
C PHE A 138 -10.33 -5.59 12.28
N ARG A 139 -9.13 -5.22 12.71
CA ARG A 139 -8.76 -5.05 14.12
C ARG A 139 -8.92 -3.58 14.53
N ASN A 140 -8.71 -3.31 15.82
CA ASN A 140 -8.70 -1.93 16.31
C ASN A 140 -7.57 -1.14 15.64
N THR A 141 -7.89 0.08 15.22
CA THR A 141 -6.93 1.04 14.69
C THR A 141 -5.96 1.47 15.79
N ARG A 142 -4.68 1.57 15.44
CA ARG A 142 -3.67 2.18 16.31
C ARG A 142 -3.39 3.59 15.81
N PHE A 143 -3.49 4.55 16.69
CA PHE A 143 -3.17 5.95 16.42
C PHE A 143 -1.87 6.34 17.12
N ASN A 144 -1.15 7.34 16.55
CA ASN A 144 -0.14 8.07 17.32
C ASN A 144 -0.83 9.00 18.36
N ASP A 145 -0.05 9.59 19.27
CA ASP A 145 -0.57 10.41 20.38
C ASP A 145 -1.38 11.63 19.89
N THR A 146 -0.97 12.23 18.77
CA THR A 146 -1.65 13.38 18.18
C THR A 146 -2.81 13.01 17.26
N ARG A 147 -3.06 11.71 17.02
CA ARG A 147 -4.07 11.17 16.10
C ARG A 147 -3.92 11.66 14.64
N THR A 148 -2.73 12.10 14.27
CA THR A 148 -2.40 12.54 12.90
C THR A 148 -1.96 11.41 11.99
N THR A 149 -1.53 10.27 12.57
CA THR A 149 -1.22 9.04 11.85
C THR A 149 -1.92 7.85 12.49
N ALA A 150 -2.20 6.85 11.69
CA ALA A 150 -2.85 5.64 12.14
C ALA A 150 -2.33 4.40 11.40
N THR A 151 -2.45 3.24 12.05
CA THR A 151 -2.28 1.94 11.41
C THR A 151 -3.58 1.16 11.51
N VAL A 152 -4.15 0.82 10.37
CA VAL A 152 -5.31 -0.06 10.26
C VAL A 152 -4.82 -1.47 9.97
N HIS A 153 -5.24 -2.41 10.81
CA HIS A 153 -4.86 -3.82 10.69
C HIS A 153 -6.05 -4.63 10.16
N MET A 154 -5.83 -5.31 9.03
CA MET A 154 -6.79 -6.20 8.39
C MET A 154 -6.23 -7.61 8.25
N ILE A 155 -7.06 -8.59 8.51
CA ILE A 155 -6.76 -10.02 8.27
C ILE A 155 -7.71 -10.53 7.19
N LEU A 156 -7.15 -10.94 6.06
CA LEU A 156 -7.87 -11.67 5.03
C LEU A 156 -7.76 -13.17 5.33
N LYS A 157 -8.89 -13.81 5.62
CA LYS A 157 -8.96 -15.27 5.76
C LYS A 157 -9.25 -15.90 4.42
N LEU A 158 -8.38 -16.80 4.03
CA LEU A 158 -8.44 -17.59 2.81
C LEU A 158 -8.98 -19.01 3.12
N GLU A 159 -9.12 -19.81 2.06
CA GLU A 159 -9.42 -21.24 2.19
C GLU A 159 -8.35 -21.96 3.02
N GLN A 160 -8.71 -23.14 3.56
CA GLN A 160 -7.83 -23.98 4.41
C GLN A 160 -7.28 -23.25 5.65
N ASN A 161 -8.04 -22.30 6.18
CA ASN A 161 -7.69 -21.53 7.39
C ASN A 161 -6.40 -20.68 7.26
N ARG A 162 -5.89 -20.46 6.06
CA ARG A 162 -4.79 -19.55 5.80
C ARG A 162 -5.24 -18.11 6.09
N LYS A 163 -4.34 -17.33 6.63
CA LYS A 163 -4.57 -15.92 6.95
C LYS A 163 -3.51 -15.08 6.27
N VAL A 164 -3.93 -13.92 5.81
CA VAL A 164 -3.05 -12.91 5.23
C VAL A 164 -3.18 -11.65 6.06
N ASP A 165 -2.09 -11.25 6.66
CA ASP A 165 -2.02 -10.13 7.59
C ASP A 165 -1.60 -8.86 6.84
N THR A 166 -2.41 -7.79 6.94
CA THR A 166 -2.20 -6.54 6.20
C THR A 166 -2.29 -5.35 7.14
N HIS A 167 -1.31 -4.46 7.07
CA HIS A 167 -1.27 -3.21 7.82
C HIS A 167 -1.21 -2.03 6.85
N PHE A 168 -2.20 -1.15 6.92
CA PHE A 168 -2.24 0.11 6.18
C PHE A 168 -1.74 1.21 7.11
N ALA A 169 -0.69 1.93 6.71
CA ALA A 169 -0.27 3.14 7.39
C ALA A 169 -0.91 4.36 6.71
N LEU A 170 -1.62 5.17 7.50
CA LEU A 170 -2.33 6.34 7.03
C LEU A 170 -1.90 7.58 7.81
N TYR A 171 -2.05 8.72 7.17
CA TYR A 171 -2.00 10.02 7.84
C TYR A 171 -3.26 10.81 7.53
N TYR A 172 -3.61 11.72 8.42
CA TYR A 172 -4.73 12.62 8.21
C TYR A 172 -4.27 13.85 7.41
N ASP A 173 -4.81 14.00 6.20
CA ASP A 173 -4.60 15.17 5.37
C ASP A 173 -5.56 16.28 5.82
N ILE A 174 -5.04 17.22 6.58
CA ILE A 174 -5.84 18.31 7.14
C ILE A 174 -6.40 19.26 6.07
N ASN A 175 -5.71 19.39 4.93
CA ASN A 175 -6.16 20.30 3.87
C ASN A 175 -7.39 19.75 3.15
N ASN A 176 -7.48 18.43 3.03
CA ASN A 176 -8.58 17.73 2.36
C ASN A 176 -9.54 17.07 3.36
N ALA A 177 -9.29 17.21 4.66
CA ALA A 177 -10.06 16.60 5.75
C ALA A 177 -10.31 15.10 5.56
N THR A 178 -9.29 14.35 5.14
CA THR A 178 -9.38 12.93 4.83
C THR A 178 -8.12 12.15 5.21
N TRP A 179 -8.27 10.85 5.42
CA TRP A 179 -7.14 9.95 5.59
C TRP A 179 -6.54 9.56 4.25
N LYS A 180 -5.20 9.48 4.19
CA LYS A 180 -4.45 9.01 3.02
C LYS A 180 -3.51 7.88 3.39
N ILE A 181 -3.52 6.82 2.59
CA ILE A 181 -2.59 5.69 2.72
C ILE A 181 -1.24 6.12 2.18
N PHE A 182 -0.16 5.91 2.94
CA PHE A 182 1.20 6.22 2.51
C PHE A 182 2.18 5.06 2.65
N ASN A 183 1.76 3.94 3.24
CA ASN A 183 2.56 2.72 3.30
C ASN A 183 1.68 1.50 3.54
N LEU A 184 2.18 0.34 3.14
CA LEU A 184 1.53 -0.94 3.28
C LEU A 184 2.53 -1.98 3.79
N ALA A 185 2.13 -2.76 4.77
CA ALA A 185 2.82 -3.99 5.14
C ALA A 185 1.89 -5.19 4.96
N PHE A 186 2.43 -6.27 4.42
CA PHE A 186 1.70 -7.47 4.06
C PHE A 186 2.50 -8.70 4.51
N GLU A 187 1.90 -9.60 5.30
CA GLU A 187 2.59 -10.76 5.89
C GLU A 187 3.89 -10.38 6.64
N GLY A 188 3.88 -9.27 7.37
CA GLY A 188 5.05 -8.76 8.08
C GLY A 188 6.09 -8.06 7.22
N ILE A 189 5.91 -7.99 5.90
CA ILE A 189 6.83 -7.34 4.96
C ILE A 189 6.37 -5.91 4.71
N ASN A 190 7.20 -4.95 5.09
CA ASN A 190 6.95 -3.53 4.81
C ASN A 190 7.41 -3.18 3.39
N TYR A 191 6.45 -2.95 2.49
CA TYR A 191 6.73 -2.67 1.07
C TYR A 191 7.50 -1.38 0.87
N GLY A 192 7.24 -0.34 1.65
CA GLY A 192 8.02 0.90 1.59
C GLY A 192 9.51 0.65 1.86
N LEU A 193 9.85 -0.24 2.80
CA LEU A 193 11.24 -0.62 3.09
C LEU A 193 11.84 -1.47 1.98
N VAL A 194 11.09 -2.41 1.43
CA VAL A 194 11.56 -3.26 0.32
C VAL A 194 11.91 -2.39 -0.89
N TYR A 195 11.00 -1.51 -1.31
CA TYR A 195 11.25 -0.60 -2.42
C TYR A 195 12.41 0.36 -2.13
N ARG A 196 12.49 0.90 -0.90
CA ARG A 196 13.62 1.74 -0.49
C ARG A 196 14.96 1.04 -0.68
N ASN A 197 15.08 -0.18 -0.22
CA ASN A 197 16.33 -0.95 -0.34
C ASN A 197 16.68 -1.20 -1.81
N SER A 198 15.70 -1.62 -2.61
CA SER A 198 15.88 -1.87 -4.04
C SER A 198 16.30 -0.60 -4.80
N TYR A 199 15.61 0.52 -4.60
CA TYR A 199 15.96 1.78 -5.26
C TYR A 199 17.28 2.38 -4.75
N ASN A 200 17.59 2.24 -3.45
CA ASN A 200 18.89 2.66 -2.93
C ASN A 200 20.04 1.94 -3.63
N GLU A 201 19.90 0.64 -3.88
CA GLU A 201 20.90 -0.14 -4.59
C GLU A 201 21.01 0.28 -6.06
N ILE A 202 19.88 0.46 -6.76
CA ILE A 202 19.86 0.92 -8.14
C ILE A 202 20.51 2.30 -8.26
N ILE A 203 20.10 3.27 -7.45
CA ILE A 203 20.64 4.64 -7.48
C ILE A 203 22.12 4.68 -7.15
N LYS A 204 22.58 3.83 -6.22
CA LYS A 204 24.01 3.71 -5.89
C LYS A 204 24.84 3.22 -7.07
N ASN A 205 24.31 2.26 -7.84
CA ASN A 205 25.06 1.57 -8.88
C ASN A 205 24.91 2.22 -10.27
N ARG A 206 23.80 2.91 -10.54
CA ARG A 206 23.45 3.44 -11.87
C ARG A 206 23.16 4.94 -11.92
N GLY A 207 23.01 5.61 -10.76
CA GLY A 207 22.55 6.99 -10.69
C GLY A 207 21.02 7.07 -10.71
N VAL A 208 20.51 8.27 -11.07
CA VAL A 208 19.07 8.59 -11.13
C VAL A 208 18.55 8.76 -12.56
N ASP A 209 19.44 8.65 -13.56
CA ASP A 209 19.12 8.78 -14.99
C ASP A 209 18.70 7.44 -15.59
#